data_178a47903783e98a7892737571fb630c
#
_entry.id   178a47903783e98a7892737571fb630c
#
_cell.length_a   1.000
_cell.length_b   1.000
_cell.length_c   1.000
_cell.angle_alpha   90.00
_cell.angle_beta   90.00
_cell.angle_gamma   90.00
#
_symmetry.space_group_name_H-M   'P 1'
#
loop_
_entity.id
_entity.type
_entity.pdbx_description
1 polymer ?
#
loop_
_entity_poly.entity_id
_entity_poly.type
_entity_poly.pdbx_seq_one_letter_code
_entity_poly.pdbx_strand_id
1 'polypeptide(L)'
;MATTTTMSDGDTLSTRLARFEQAMESVYGSFESITDPAQWTPPPKSGGHRGRYLWTDAFGVINFVTLHQERSKATPAGSSNDVSDKYLVLARRLVETVHDVLGRTRDGRSRLPGATDENPLGGGLRIGKMDESGPDGDGQYHHYLTIWMFALNRLSLATGDPTYNRQAVALAKAIHPRFFVNRQSTRPRMVWKMSMDLSTPLVPSEGNLDPIDGYVIFRLLQASAQETGDGKVLDEEIGDYKRVMERKGEHFVSSDPLDLGMTLWTAHWFSEKEGWATRLAGRCFEQICMICVACSLI
;
A
#
# COMPACT_ATOMS: atom_id res chain seq x y z
N MET A 1 -28.27 -35.65 2.52
CA MET A 1 -28.87 -34.51 3.27
C MET A 1 -27.76 -33.52 3.50
N ALA A 2 -27.73 -32.42 2.77
CA ALA A 2 -26.71 -31.39 2.93
C ALA A 2 -27.11 -30.50 4.11
N THR A 3 -26.30 -30.51 5.17
CA THR A 3 -26.47 -29.62 6.32
C THR A 3 -26.05 -28.22 5.91
N THR A 4 -26.99 -27.36 5.65
CA THR A 4 -26.80 -25.93 5.46
C THR A 4 -26.36 -25.37 6.82
N THR A 5 -25.09 -25.09 6.98
CA THR A 5 -24.58 -24.33 8.14
C THR A 5 -25.10 -22.90 7.99
N THR A 6 -26.16 -22.58 8.71
CA THR A 6 -26.61 -21.20 8.89
C THR A 6 -25.55 -20.44 9.65
N MET A 7 -24.88 -19.49 8.98
CA MET A 7 -24.05 -18.50 9.64
C MET A 7 -24.93 -17.74 10.65
N SER A 8 -24.47 -17.67 11.89
CA SER A 8 -25.21 -17.03 12.99
C SER A 8 -25.49 -15.56 12.68
N ASP A 9 -26.75 -15.16 12.76
CA ASP A 9 -27.33 -13.83 12.52
C ASP A 9 -26.91 -12.75 13.55
N GLY A 10 -25.67 -12.79 14.06
CA GLY A 10 -25.21 -11.93 15.14
C GLY A 10 -24.19 -10.85 14.77
N ASP A 11 -23.68 -10.81 13.53
CA ASP A 11 -22.61 -9.89 13.17
C ASP A 11 -23.12 -8.68 12.37
N THR A 12 -23.73 -7.73 13.08
CA THR A 12 -24.20 -6.48 12.46
C THR A 12 -23.02 -5.65 11.93
N LEU A 13 -23.25 -4.77 10.94
CA LEU A 13 -22.24 -3.84 10.42
C LEU A 13 -21.57 -3.05 11.55
N SER A 14 -22.33 -2.64 12.56
CA SER A 14 -21.83 -1.94 13.74
C SER A 14 -20.82 -2.79 14.54
N THR A 15 -21.10 -4.09 14.74
CA THR A 15 -20.19 -5.01 15.44
C THR A 15 -18.88 -5.22 14.67
N ARG A 16 -18.97 -5.37 13.33
CA ARG A 16 -17.78 -5.51 12.47
C ARG A 16 -16.93 -4.25 12.49
N LEU A 17 -17.56 -3.09 12.42
CA LEU A 17 -16.84 -1.80 12.47
C LEU A 17 -16.16 -1.58 13.82
N ALA A 18 -16.81 -1.95 14.94
CA ALA A 18 -16.21 -1.88 16.26
C ALA A 18 -14.98 -2.80 16.40
N ARG A 19 -15.06 -4.04 15.89
CA ARG A 19 -13.89 -4.96 15.87
C ARG A 19 -12.77 -4.44 15.01
N PHE A 20 -13.08 -3.83 13.87
CA PHE A 20 -12.10 -3.24 12.99
C PHE A 20 -11.39 -2.06 13.66
N GLU A 21 -12.15 -1.19 14.32
CA GLU A 21 -11.62 -0.08 15.11
C GLU A 21 -10.72 -0.57 16.26
N GLN A 22 -11.15 -1.59 17.01
CA GLN A 22 -10.35 -2.21 18.07
C GLN A 22 -9.03 -2.79 17.54
N ALA A 23 -9.03 -3.39 16.35
CA ALA A 23 -7.81 -3.87 15.73
C ALA A 23 -6.85 -2.71 15.39
N MET A 24 -7.36 -1.58 14.91
CA MET A 24 -6.57 -0.38 14.69
C MET A 24 -6.03 0.20 15.99
N GLU A 25 -6.83 0.23 17.05
CA GLU A 25 -6.41 0.73 18.37
C GLU A 25 -5.30 -0.13 19.00
N SER A 26 -5.22 -1.41 18.69
CA SER A 26 -4.13 -2.27 19.16
C SER A 26 -2.75 -1.79 18.67
N VAL A 27 -2.70 -1.16 17.50
CA VAL A 27 -1.48 -0.61 16.88
C VAL A 27 -1.30 0.87 17.20
N TYR A 28 -2.38 1.65 17.13
CA TYR A 28 -2.31 3.12 17.14
C TYR A 28 -2.80 3.76 18.46
N GLY A 29 -3.14 2.94 19.46
CA GLY A 29 -3.66 3.40 20.76
C GLY A 29 -5.14 3.73 20.71
N SER A 30 -5.77 3.91 21.89
CA SER A 30 -7.20 4.20 21.98
C SER A 30 -7.54 5.54 21.32
N PHE A 31 -8.48 5.49 20.39
CA PHE A 31 -8.93 6.69 19.69
C PHE A 31 -9.80 7.59 20.57
N GLU A 32 -10.49 7.03 21.56
CA GLU A 32 -11.27 7.82 22.53
C GLU A 32 -10.39 8.73 23.39
N SER A 33 -9.15 8.30 23.68
CA SER A 33 -8.21 9.09 24.48
C SER A 33 -7.59 10.27 23.74
N ILE A 34 -7.78 10.37 22.41
CA ILE A 34 -7.22 11.46 21.60
C ILE A 34 -8.15 12.68 21.70
N THR A 35 -7.74 13.66 22.49
CA THR A 35 -8.47 14.92 22.68
C THR A 35 -8.24 15.93 21.56
N ASP A 36 -7.03 15.94 20.98
CA ASP A 36 -6.68 16.80 19.84
C ASP A 36 -6.03 15.94 18.74
N PRO A 37 -6.80 15.52 17.71
CA PRO A 37 -6.28 14.73 16.61
C PRO A 37 -5.15 15.41 15.84
N ALA A 38 -5.12 16.75 15.78
CA ALA A 38 -4.09 17.49 15.06
C ALA A 38 -2.72 17.44 15.75
N GLN A 39 -2.68 17.19 17.06
CA GLN A 39 -1.46 17.03 17.83
C GLN A 39 -1.10 15.55 18.07
N TRP A 40 -1.93 14.64 17.59
CA TRP A 40 -1.67 13.21 17.76
C TRP A 40 -0.37 12.78 17.08
N THR A 41 0.41 12.01 17.81
CA THR A 41 1.60 11.33 17.28
C THR A 41 1.36 9.83 17.34
N PRO A 42 1.46 9.09 16.22
CA PRO A 42 1.25 7.66 16.22
C PRO A 42 2.25 6.97 17.15
N PRO A 43 1.78 6.12 18.09
CA PRO A 43 2.65 5.41 19.01
C PRO A 43 3.60 4.49 18.25
N PRO A 44 4.79 4.16 18.80
CA PRO A 44 5.81 3.36 18.11
C PRO A 44 5.48 1.86 18.16
N LYS A 45 4.26 1.46 17.73
CA LYS A 45 3.75 0.08 17.83
C LYS A 45 3.50 -0.59 16.45
N SER A 46 3.75 0.08 15.33
CA SER A 46 3.61 -0.58 14.02
C SER A 46 4.70 -1.62 13.75
N GLY A 47 5.61 -1.82 14.69
CA GLY A 47 6.79 -2.67 14.55
C GLY A 47 7.91 -1.96 13.79
N GLY A 48 9.15 -2.42 13.88
CA GLY A 48 10.24 -1.87 13.11
C GLY A 48 10.98 -0.70 13.75
N HIS A 49 11.95 -0.21 12.99
CA HIS A 49 12.92 0.79 13.43
C HIS A 49 12.24 2.14 13.75
N ARG A 50 12.49 2.67 14.94
CA ARG A 50 11.84 3.86 15.48
C ARG A 50 10.31 3.75 15.53
N GLY A 51 9.81 2.51 15.63
CA GLY A 51 8.39 2.21 15.76
C GLY A 51 7.58 2.39 14.47
N ARG A 52 8.24 2.52 13.32
CA ARG A 52 7.57 2.62 12.01
C ARG A 52 7.96 1.46 11.09
N TYR A 53 6.96 0.85 10.48
CA TYR A 53 7.12 -0.21 9.50
C TYR A 53 6.20 0.06 8.32
N LEU A 54 6.80 0.31 7.15
CA LEU A 54 6.11 0.89 6.00
C LEU A 54 4.85 0.11 5.59
N TRP A 55 4.91 -1.22 5.66
CA TRP A 55 3.77 -2.09 5.35
C TRP A 55 2.60 -1.88 6.31
N THR A 56 2.84 -1.95 7.60
CA THR A 56 1.81 -1.76 8.64
C THR A 56 1.21 -0.35 8.54
N ASP A 57 2.05 0.66 8.40
CA ASP A 57 1.60 2.05 8.36
C ASP A 57 0.86 2.39 7.05
N ALA A 58 1.19 1.74 5.92
CA ALA A 58 0.42 1.90 4.68
C ALA A 58 -1.02 1.40 4.85
N PHE A 59 -1.20 0.21 5.40
CA PHE A 59 -2.53 -0.29 5.76
C PHE A 59 -3.18 0.56 6.85
N GLY A 60 -2.40 1.13 7.77
CA GLY A 60 -2.89 2.08 8.78
C GLY A 60 -3.59 3.28 8.14
N VAL A 61 -2.97 3.92 7.16
CA VAL A 61 -3.56 5.05 6.41
C VAL A 61 -4.83 4.61 5.67
N ILE A 62 -4.78 3.48 4.95
CA ILE A 62 -5.94 2.93 4.22
C ILE A 62 -7.10 2.65 5.19
N ASN A 63 -6.81 2.07 6.32
CA ASN A 63 -7.79 1.72 7.34
C ASN A 63 -8.42 2.94 8.00
N PHE A 64 -7.65 4.01 8.26
CA PHE A 64 -8.22 5.28 8.73
C PHE A 64 -9.17 5.91 7.69
N VAL A 65 -8.81 5.86 6.40
CA VAL A 65 -9.70 6.31 5.32
C VAL A 65 -10.99 5.46 5.29
N THR A 66 -10.87 4.14 5.49
CA THR A 66 -12.04 3.25 5.56
C THR A 66 -12.92 3.56 6.76
N LEU A 67 -12.35 3.78 7.96
CA LEU A 67 -13.09 4.17 9.15
C LEU A 67 -13.84 5.49 8.94
N HIS A 68 -13.17 6.47 8.33
CA HIS A 68 -13.85 7.74 7.97
C HIS A 68 -15.06 7.48 7.07
N GLN A 69 -14.90 6.71 5.99
CA GLN A 69 -15.97 6.44 5.04
C GLN A 69 -17.15 5.68 5.67
N GLU A 70 -16.88 4.65 6.44
CA GLU A 70 -17.93 3.82 7.06
C GLU A 70 -18.65 4.56 8.20
N ARG A 71 -17.95 5.35 9.00
CA ARG A 71 -18.55 6.20 10.04
C ARG A 71 -19.38 7.33 9.42
N SER A 72 -18.92 7.95 8.32
CA SER A 72 -19.70 8.96 7.59
C SER A 72 -21.01 8.41 7.04
N LYS A 73 -21.01 7.19 6.50
CA LYS A 73 -22.24 6.51 6.03
C LYS A 73 -23.23 6.20 7.17
N ALA A 74 -22.70 5.91 8.37
CA ALA A 74 -23.53 5.58 9.55
C ALA A 74 -24.08 6.82 10.25
N THR A 75 -23.57 8.04 9.94
CA THR A 75 -24.00 9.29 10.55
C THR A 75 -25.23 9.83 9.85
N PRO A 76 -26.35 10.13 10.58
CA PRO A 76 -27.54 10.70 9.98
C PRO A 76 -27.26 12.03 9.27
N ALA A 77 -27.94 12.28 8.16
CA ALA A 77 -27.83 13.55 7.44
C ALA A 77 -28.20 14.73 8.37
N GLY A 78 -27.28 15.69 8.51
CA GLY A 78 -27.46 16.87 9.36
C GLY A 78 -26.79 16.79 10.75
N SER A 79 -26.17 15.66 11.09
CA SER A 79 -25.30 15.56 12.27
C SER A 79 -23.88 16.06 11.93
N SER A 80 -23.12 16.53 12.94
CA SER A 80 -21.72 16.94 12.72
C SER A 80 -20.87 15.73 12.31
N ASN A 81 -20.07 15.88 11.26
CA ASN A 81 -19.12 14.86 10.78
C ASN A 81 -17.84 14.78 11.66
N ASP A 82 -17.81 15.45 12.76
CA ASP A 82 -16.63 15.64 13.60
C ASP A 82 -15.93 14.32 13.98
N VAL A 83 -16.70 13.28 14.27
CA VAL A 83 -16.18 11.96 14.65
C VAL A 83 -15.55 11.25 13.45
N SER A 84 -16.14 11.36 12.25
CA SER A 84 -15.60 10.73 11.04
C SER A 84 -14.36 11.47 10.52
N ASP A 85 -14.36 12.80 10.58
CA ASP A 85 -13.26 13.64 10.09
C ASP A 85 -11.98 13.45 10.92
N LYS A 86 -12.11 13.10 12.19
CA LYS A 86 -11.01 12.72 13.06
C LYS A 86 -10.09 11.68 12.41
N TYR A 87 -10.63 10.65 11.77
CA TYR A 87 -9.82 9.59 11.15
C TYR A 87 -8.98 10.08 9.97
N LEU A 88 -9.47 11.07 9.21
CA LEU A 88 -8.66 11.70 8.16
C LEU A 88 -7.50 12.52 8.74
N VAL A 89 -7.71 13.18 9.88
CA VAL A 89 -6.64 13.88 10.58
C VAL A 89 -5.59 12.88 11.07
N LEU A 90 -6.00 11.76 11.67
CA LEU A 90 -5.08 10.70 12.11
C LEU A 90 -4.30 10.09 10.93
N ALA A 91 -4.96 9.87 9.77
CA ALA A 91 -4.29 9.42 8.57
C ALA A 91 -3.20 10.40 8.10
N ARG A 92 -3.48 11.70 8.09
CA ARG A 92 -2.51 12.76 7.75
C ARG A 92 -1.32 12.76 8.71
N ARG A 93 -1.56 12.69 10.01
CA ARG A 93 -0.51 12.63 11.04
C ARG A 93 0.37 11.38 10.91
N LEU A 94 -0.24 10.25 10.55
CA LEU A 94 0.52 9.02 10.29
C LEU A 94 1.40 9.19 9.05
N VAL A 95 0.90 9.76 7.96
CA VAL A 95 1.69 10.06 6.75
C VAL A 95 2.88 10.96 7.07
N GLU A 96 2.68 12.06 7.78
CA GLU A 96 3.74 12.98 8.20
C GLU A 96 4.82 12.25 9.00
N THR A 97 4.42 11.42 9.96
CA THR A 97 5.35 10.67 10.82
C THR A 97 6.14 9.63 10.02
N VAL A 98 5.49 8.91 9.10
CA VAL A 98 6.17 7.94 8.24
C VAL A 98 7.19 8.63 7.34
N HIS A 99 6.83 9.73 6.71
CA HIS A 99 7.75 10.51 5.87
C HIS A 99 8.95 11.05 6.68
N ASP A 100 8.72 11.51 7.92
CA ASP A 100 9.80 12.00 8.77
C ASP A 100 10.72 10.89 9.27
N VAL A 101 10.20 9.69 9.56
CA VAL A 101 11.00 8.58 10.09
C VAL A 101 11.62 7.74 8.98
N LEU A 102 10.83 7.29 8.01
CA LEU A 102 11.28 6.36 6.96
C LEU A 102 11.88 7.05 5.73
N GLY A 103 11.59 8.34 5.52
CA GLY A 103 12.22 9.18 4.50
C GLY A 103 13.60 9.74 4.91
N ARG A 104 14.12 9.32 6.08
CA ARG A 104 15.42 9.72 6.59
C ARG A 104 16.36 8.54 6.77
N THR A 105 17.65 8.85 6.90
CA THR A 105 18.67 7.91 7.34
C THR A 105 18.31 7.31 8.70
N ARG A 106 18.87 6.14 9.04
CA ARG A 106 18.51 5.43 10.28
C ARG A 106 18.80 6.25 11.55
N ASP A 107 19.83 7.08 11.52
CA ASP A 107 20.14 8.00 12.61
C ASP A 107 19.20 9.22 12.68
N GLY A 108 18.37 9.42 11.64
CA GLY A 108 17.39 10.49 11.52
C GLY A 108 17.98 11.87 11.19
N ARG A 109 19.28 11.96 10.95
CA ARG A 109 19.97 13.25 10.76
C ARG A 109 19.74 13.86 9.39
N SER A 110 19.66 13.03 8.35
CA SER A 110 19.56 13.49 6.98
C SER A 110 18.36 12.85 6.28
N ARG A 111 17.82 13.51 5.24
CA ARG A 111 16.93 12.87 4.28
C ARG A 111 17.68 11.76 3.53
N LEU A 112 16.94 10.80 2.97
CA LEU A 112 17.53 9.80 2.08
C LEU A 112 18.12 10.47 0.83
N PRO A 113 19.23 9.94 0.26
CA PRO A 113 19.85 10.48 -0.94
C PRO A 113 18.86 10.62 -2.09
N GLY A 114 18.84 11.78 -2.75
CA GLY A 114 17.89 12.12 -3.81
C GLY A 114 16.66 12.89 -3.34
N ALA A 115 16.41 12.96 -2.03
CA ALA A 115 15.34 13.79 -1.49
C ALA A 115 15.80 15.25 -1.32
N THR A 116 14.90 16.19 -1.61
CA THR A 116 15.05 17.64 -1.40
C THR A 116 13.88 18.17 -0.57
N ASP A 117 13.89 19.45 -0.23
CA ASP A 117 12.74 20.06 0.46
C ASP A 117 11.53 20.18 -0.46
N GLU A 118 11.75 20.39 -1.77
CA GLU A 118 10.69 20.43 -2.79
C GLU A 118 10.17 19.02 -3.14
N ASN A 119 11.04 18.01 -3.02
CA ASN A 119 10.70 16.61 -3.29
C ASN A 119 11.19 15.70 -2.15
N PRO A 120 10.52 15.72 -0.99
CA PRO A 120 10.96 14.97 0.20
C PRO A 120 10.93 13.45 0.03
N LEU A 121 10.22 12.93 -0.96
CA LEU A 121 10.17 11.51 -1.31
C LEU A 121 11.08 11.13 -2.48
N GLY A 122 11.91 12.04 -2.97
CA GLY A 122 12.86 11.78 -4.06
C GLY A 122 13.93 10.75 -3.76
N GLY A 123 14.15 10.42 -2.49
CA GLY A 123 15.02 9.34 -2.01
C GLY A 123 14.29 8.02 -1.70
N GLY A 124 12.98 7.94 -1.96
CA GLY A 124 12.18 6.80 -1.56
C GLY A 124 11.85 6.78 -0.07
N LEU A 125 11.46 5.59 0.42
CA LEU A 125 11.18 5.32 1.83
C LEU A 125 11.77 3.97 2.25
N ARG A 126 12.43 3.94 3.40
CA ARG A 126 12.91 2.69 4.00
C ARG A 126 11.73 1.81 4.43
N ILE A 127 11.94 0.50 4.45
CA ILE A 127 10.98 -0.47 4.98
C ILE A 127 10.76 -0.25 6.48
N GLY A 128 11.83 0.11 7.21
CA GLY A 128 11.83 0.22 8.67
C GLY A 128 12.14 -1.11 9.38
N LYS A 129 12.90 -2.00 8.78
CA LYS A 129 13.38 -3.21 9.48
C LYS A 129 14.23 -2.85 10.69
N MET A 130 14.21 -3.72 11.72
CA MET A 130 15.01 -3.51 12.94
C MET A 130 16.50 -3.58 12.64
N ASP A 131 16.92 -4.58 11.87
CA ASP A 131 18.31 -4.75 11.47
C ASP A 131 18.63 -3.84 10.28
N GLU A 132 19.81 -3.21 10.32
CA GLU A 132 20.27 -2.32 9.26
C GLU A 132 20.69 -3.08 8.00
N SER A 133 21.29 -4.24 8.17
CA SER A 133 21.86 -5.03 7.08
C SER A 133 21.57 -6.51 7.26
N GLY A 134 21.99 -7.33 6.31
CA GLY A 134 21.78 -8.77 6.31
C GLY A 134 20.57 -9.19 5.45
N PRO A 135 20.27 -10.50 5.41
CA PRO A 135 19.20 -11.03 4.54
C PRO A 135 17.83 -10.41 4.80
N ASP A 136 17.51 -10.12 6.06
CA ASP A 136 16.27 -9.45 6.47
C ASP A 136 16.48 -7.98 6.91
N GLY A 137 17.62 -7.38 6.55
CA GLY A 137 17.95 -6.01 6.89
C GLY A 137 17.06 -4.96 6.19
N ASP A 138 17.20 -3.72 6.66
CA ASP A 138 16.48 -2.56 6.13
C ASP A 138 16.85 -2.29 4.66
N GLY A 139 16.08 -1.51 3.99
CA GLY A 139 16.21 -1.20 2.57
C GLY A 139 14.92 -0.59 2.05
N GLN A 140 14.72 -0.67 0.75
CA GLN A 140 13.49 -0.26 0.10
C GLN A 140 12.90 -1.45 -0.67
N TYR A 141 11.64 -1.83 -0.40
CA TYR A 141 10.93 -2.90 -1.10
C TYR A 141 9.89 -2.31 -2.04
N HIS A 142 9.90 -2.74 -3.28
CA HIS A 142 9.02 -2.20 -4.31
C HIS A 142 7.54 -2.32 -3.92
N HIS A 143 7.05 -3.50 -3.57
CA HIS A 143 5.64 -3.69 -3.21
C HIS A 143 5.23 -2.95 -1.92
N TYR A 144 6.16 -2.65 -0.99
CA TYR A 144 5.86 -1.78 0.16
C TYR A 144 5.70 -0.32 -0.27
N LEU A 145 6.52 0.12 -1.21
CA LEU A 145 6.42 1.46 -1.78
C LEU A 145 5.15 1.63 -2.61
N THR A 146 4.73 0.60 -3.36
CA THR A 146 3.48 0.64 -4.13
C THR A 146 2.26 0.71 -3.23
N ILE A 147 2.19 -0.07 -2.14
CA ILE A 147 1.11 0.05 -1.14
C ILE A 147 1.11 1.43 -0.48
N TRP A 148 2.27 1.99 -0.19
CA TRP A 148 2.35 3.35 0.35
C TRP A 148 1.81 4.39 -0.63
N MET A 149 2.20 4.31 -1.91
CA MET A 149 1.66 5.17 -2.96
C MET A 149 0.13 5.02 -3.10
N PHE A 150 -0.39 3.80 -3.01
CA PHE A 150 -1.83 3.57 -2.97
C PHE A 150 -2.48 4.24 -1.76
N ALA A 151 -1.91 4.12 -0.57
CA ALA A 151 -2.41 4.76 0.64
C ALA A 151 -2.50 6.29 0.48
N LEU A 152 -1.45 6.92 -0.06
CA LEU A 152 -1.45 8.36 -0.37
C LEU A 152 -2.54 8.73 -1.39
N ASN A 153 -2.71 7.92 -2.45
CA ASN A 153 -3.77 8.15 -3.43
C ASN A 153 -5.17 8.06 -2.80
N ARG A 154 -5.43 7.04 -1.97
CA ARG A 154 -6.73 6.93 -1.28
C ARG A 154 -6.97 8.09 -0.31
N LEU A 155 -5.93 8.54 0.40
CA LEU A 155 -6.03 9.72 1.26
C LEU A 155 -6.30 10.99 0.45
N SER A 156 -5.66 11.16 -0.70
CA SER A 156 -5.92 12.26 -1.63
C SER A 156 -7.40 12.32 -2.03
N LEU A 157 -7.96 11.20 -2.46
CA LEU A 157 -9.37 11.11 -2.85
C LEU A 157 -10.33 11.37 -1.69
N ALA A 158 -10.03 10.84 -0.50
CA ALA A 158 -10.88 11.00 0.67
C ALA A 158 -10.89 12.43 1.22
N THR A 159 -9.77 13.14 1.11
CA THR A 159 -9.62 14.52 1.60
C THR A 159 -9.91 15.58 0.55
N GLY A 160 -9.95 15.21 -0.74
CA GLY A 160 -9.98 16.17 -1.86
C GLY A 160 -8.69 16.96 -2.03
N ASP A 161 -7.60 16.62 -1.30
CA ASP A 161 -6.31 17.30 -1.39
C ASP A 161 -5.38 16.57 -2.37
N PRO A 162 -5.10 17.14 -3.57
CA PRO A 162 -4.28 16.50 -4.60
C PRO A 162 -2.81 16.36 -4.19
N THR A 163 -2.36 17.03 -3.14
CA THR A 163 -0.97 17.01 -2.66
C THR A 163 -0.50 15.58 -2.37
N TYR A 164 -1.37 14.74 -1.77
CA TYR A 164 -1.00 13.35 -1.46
C TYR A 164 -0.79 12.51 -2.72
N ASN A 165 -1.66 12.65 -3.74
CA ASN A 165 -1.43 11.95 -5.01
C ASN A 165 -0.19 12.47 -5.74
N ARG A 166 0.10 13.77 -5.69
CA ARG A 166 1.34 14.35 -6.24
C ARG A 166 2.59 13.81 -5.54
N GLN A 167 2.55 13.64 -4.21
CA GLN A 167 3.61 12.98 -3.46
C GLN A 167 3.80 11.51 -3.88
N ALA A 168 2.71 10.78 -4.10
CA ALA A 168 2.77 9.41 -4.60
C ALA A 168 3.37 9.35 -6.01
N VAL A 169 3.01 10.25 -6.91
CA VAL A 169 3.59 10.38 -8.26
C VAL A 169 5.08 10.74 -8.20
N ALA A 170 5.49 11.65 -7.31
CA ALA A 170 6.89 12.00 -7.12
C ALA A 170 7.71 10.79 -6.63
N LEU A 171 7.18 10.03 -5.66
CA LEU A 171 7.77 8.78 -5.18
C LEU A 171 7.87 7.75 -6.31
N ALA A 172 6.80 7.57 -7.09
CA ALA A 172 6.76 6.65 -8.23
C ALA A 172 7.89 6.93 -9.23
N LYS A 173 8.07 8.19 -9.62
CA LYS A 173 9.15 8.62 -10.51
C LYS A 173 10.55 8.42 -9.93
N ALA A 174 10.71 8.66 -8.63
CA ALA A 174 11.99 8.50 -7.95
C ALA A 174 12.47 7.05 -7.90
N ILE A 175 11.55 6.12 -7.60
CA ILE A 175 11.90 4.71 -7.38
C ILE A 175 11.90 3.88 -8.67
N HIS A 176 10.99 4.16 -9.63
CA HIS A 176 10.81 3.34 -10.82
C HIS A 176 12.12 2.98 -11.53
N PRO A 177 13.01 3.93 -11.91
CA PRO A 177 14.22 3.61 -12.64
C PRO A 177 15.24 2.78 -11.82
N ARG A 178 15.07 2.71 -10.49
CA ARG A 178 15.96 2.00 -9.58
C ARG A 178 15.62 0.53 -9.45
N PHE A 179 14.33 0.20 -9.59
CA PHE A 179 13.85 -1.17 -9.51
C PHE A 179 13.85 -1.91 -10.87
N PHE A 180 14.12 -1.22 -11.97
CA PHE A 180 14.25 -1.82 -13.29
C PHE A 180 15.71 -2.08 -13.66
N VAL A 181 16.00 -3.32 -14.07
CA VAL A 181 17.28 -3.73 -14.65
C VAL A 181 17.10 -3.86 -16.16
N ASN A 182 18.04 -3.27 -16.91
CA ASN A 182 17.99 -3.27 -18.40
C ASN A 182 16.66 -2.70 -18.94
N ARG A 183 16.18 -1.60 -18.38
CA ARG A 183 14.90 -0.94 -18.71
C ARG A 183 14.67 -0.77 -20.22
N GLN A 184 15.72 -0.42 -20.96
CA GLN A 184 15.67 -0.18 -22.41
C GLN A 184 15.76 -1.46 -23.27
N SER A 185 15.93 -2.63 -22.65
CA SER A 185 15.98 -3.88 -23.37
C SER A 185 14.59 -4.35 -23.79
N THR A 186 14.56 -5.31 -24.74
CA THR A 186 13.31 -6.00 -25.13
C THR A 186 12.76 -6.90 -24.01
N ARG A 187 13.56 -7.18 -22.99
CA ARG A 187 13.21 -8.01 -21.84
C ARG A 187 13.66 -7.34 -20.55
N PRO A 188 13.04 -6.22 -20.14
CA PRO A 188 13.36 -5.60 -18.88
C PRO A 188 13.03 -6.54 -17.72
N ARG A 189 13.83 -6.47 -16.66
CA ARG A 189 13.60 -7.22 -15.43
C ARG A 189 13.45 -6.24 -14.27
N MET A 190 12.78 -6.69 -13.22
CA MET A 190 12.69 -5.95 -11.97
C MET A 190 13.52 -6.64 -10.89
N VAL A 191 13.96 -5.85 -9.92
CA VAL A 191 14.39 -6.30 -8.61
C VAL A 191 13.37 -5.84 -7.57
N TRP A 192 13.22 -6.56 -6.48
CA TRP A 192 12.18 -6.22 -5.50
C TRP A 192 12.73 -5.56 -4.24
N LYS A 193 14.07 -5.64 -4.00
CA LYS A 193 14.73 -5.05 -2.84
C LYS A 193 15.96 -4.27 -3.25
N MET A 194 16.02 -3.00 -2.83
CA MET A 194 17.15 -2.09 -3.01
C MET A 194 17.74 -1.68 -1.66
N SER A 195 18.99 -1.22 -1.68
CA SER A 195 19.61 -0.53 -0.54
C SER A 195 18.79 0.70 -0.13
N MET A 196 18.98 1.18 1.10
CA MET A 196 18.25 2.34 1.63
C MET A 196 18.43 3.61 0.78
N ASP A 197 19.54 3.75 0.08
CA ASP A 197 19.86 4.88 -0.80
C ASP A 197 19.50 4.63 -2.28
N LEU A 198 18.83 3.51 -2.58
CA LEU A 198 18.45 3.08 -3.93
C LEU A 198 19.64 2.89 -4.90
N SER A 199 20.86 2.75 -4.41
CA SER A 199 22.05 2.62 -5.26
C SER A 199 22.32 1.18 -5.71
N THR A 200 21.97 0.19 -4.89
CA THR A 200 22.38 -1.19 -5.09
C THR A 200 21.21 -2.17 -4.89
N PRO A 201 20.95 -3.07 -5.84
CA PRO A 201 20.05 -4.20 -5.62
C PRO A 201 20.58 -5.13 -4.52
N LEU A 202 19.77 -5.42 -3.52
CA LEU A 202 20.13 -6.33 -2.42
C LEU A 202 19.78 -7.78 -2.71
N VAL A 203 18.97 -8.02 -3.73
CA VAL A 203 18.56 -9.35 -4.18
C VAL A 203 18.61 -9.44 -5.70
N PRO A 204 19.08 -10.57 -6.27
CA PRO A 204 19.16 -10.73 -7.72
C PRO A 204 17.85 -11.23 -8.36
N SER A 205 16.90 -11.70 -7.55
CA SER A 205 15.65 -12.29 -8.03
C SER A 205 14.61 -11.24 -8.42
N GLU A 206 13.74 -11.61 -9.34
CA GLU A 206 12.53 -10.87 -9.66
C GLU A 206 11.45 -11.21 -8.64
N GLY A 207 10.77 -10.20 -8.09
CA GLY A 207 9.60 -10.38 -7.24
C GLY A 207 8.38 -10.84 -8.05
N ASN A 208 7.43 -11.49 -7.36
CA ASN A 208 6.21 -11.99 -7.98
C ASN A 208 5.12 -10.91 -8.06
N LEU A 209 5.01 -10.09 -7.03
CA LEU A 209 3.98 -9.05 -6.91
C LEU A 209 4.36 -7.76 -7.64
N ASP A 210 5.64 -7.43 -7.72
CA ASP A 210 6.12 -6.12 -8.14
C ASP A 210 5.63 -5.65 -9.52
N PRO A 211 5.57 -6.51 -10.56
CA PRO A 211 5.05 -6.08 -11.86
C PRO A 211 3.57 -5.71 -11.82
N ILE A 212 2.73 -6.48 -11.09
CA ILE A 212 1.29 -6.25 -10.98
C ILE A 212 1.03 -4.99 -10.17
N ASP A 213 1.70 -4.87 -9.03
CA ASP A 213 1.57 -3.72 -8.13
C ASP A 213 1.95 -2.43 -8.85
N GLY A 214 3.11 -2.42 -9.53
CA GLY A 214 3.54 -1.27 -10.31
C GLY A 214 2.53 -0.93 -11.40
N TYR A 215 2.12 -1.90 -12.22
CA TYR A 215 1.20 -1.67 -13.33
C TYR A 215 -0.15 -1.10 -12.88
N VAL A 216 -0.71 -1.67 -11.82
CA VAL A 216 -2.02 -1.26 -11.31
C VAL A 216 -1.93 0.09 -10.58
N ILE A 217 -1.03 0.20 -9.61
CA ILE A 217 -0.96 1.38 -8.75
C ILE A 217 -0.58 2.62 -9.55
N PHE A 218 0.41 2.55 -10.44
CA PHE A 218 0.79 3.71 -11.26
C PHE A 218 -0.37 4.18 -12.16
N ARG A 219 -1.20 3.29 -12.65
CA ARG A 219 -2.40 3.64 -13.41
C ARG A 219 -3.46 4.33 -12.55
N LEU A 220 -3.64 3.90 -11.30
CA LEU A 220 -4.54 4.57 -10.35
C LEU A 220 -4.04 5.98 -10.02
N LEU A 221 -2.73 6.15 -9.79
CA LEU A 221 -2.13 7.46 -9.55
C LEU A 221 -2.34 8.40 -10.75
N GLN A 222 -2.09 7.89 -11.97
CA GLN A 222 -2.26 8.66 -13.19
C GLN A 222 -3.71 9.06 -13.43
N ALA A 223 -4.67 8.16 -13.16
CA ALA A 223 -6.09 8.48 -13.28
C ALA A 223 -6.46 9.67 -12.37
N SER A 224 -6.04 9.64 -11.10
CA SER A 224 -6.25 10.76 -10.18
C SER A 224 -5.52 12.03 -10.61
N ALA A 225 -4.31 11.93 -11.16
CA ALA A 225 -3.58 13.08 -11.68
C ALA A 225 -4.29 13.74 -12.88
N GLN A 226 -4.91 12.92 -13.75
CA GLN A 226 -5.71 13.43 -14.86
C GLN A 226 -6.98 14.16 -14.39
N GLU A 227 -7.66 13.62 -13.37
CA GLU A 227 -8.84 14.25 -12.76
C GLU A 227 -8.52 15.60 -12.12
N THR A 228 -7.31 15.76 -11.57
CA THR A 228 -6.84 17.03 -10.98
C THR A 228 -6.15 17.98 -11.95
N GLY A 229 -6.08 17.63 -13.25
CA GLY A 229 -5.50 18.45 -14.30
C GLY A 229 -3.98 18.33 -14.45
N ASP A 230 -3.30 17.46 -13.72
CA ASP A 230 -1.86 17.24 -13.82
C ASP A 230 -1.47 16.39 -15.07
N GLY A 231 -2.45 15.77 -15.74
CA GLY A 231 -2.29 15.08 -17.02
C GLY A 231 -1.69 13.67 -16.90
N LYS A 232 -1.08 13.21 -18.00
CA LYS A 232 -0.48 11.88 -18.11
C LYS A 232 0.96 11.89 -17.59
N VAL A 233 1.10 11.83 -16.29
CA VAL A 233 2.39 12.02 -15.60
C VAL A 233 3.25 10.77 -15.48
N LEU A 234 2.70 9.54 -15.75
CA LEU A 234 3.36 8.24 -15.56
C LEU A 234 3.27 7.33 -16.80
N ASP A 235 3.00 7.85 -17.99
CA ASP A 235 2.80 7.04 -19.21
C ASP A 235 4.01 6.15 -19.52
N GLU A 236 5.23 6.66 -19.34
CA GLU A 236 6.46 5.94 -19.61
C GLU A 236 6.67 4.79 -18.62
N GLU A 237 6.48 5.07 -17.34
CA GLU A 237 6.62 4.09 -16.26
C GLU A 237 5.57 2.98 -16.39
N ILE A 238 4.32 3.33 -16.69
CA ILE A 238 3.22 2.39 -16.94
C ILE A 238 3.56 1.50 -18.14
N GLY A 239 4.12 2.08 -19.21
CA GLY A 239 4.58 1.33 -20.38
C GLY A 239 5.66 0.31 -20.05
N ASP A 240 6.58 0.64 -19.16
CA ASP A 240 7.61 -0.29 -18.69
C ASP A 240 7.02 -1.46 -17.90
N TYR A 241 6.13 -1.18 -16.94
CA TYR A 241 5.43 -2.23 -16.20
C TYR A 241 4.59 -3.12 -17.12
N LYS A 242 3.92 -2.55 -18.13
CA LYS A 242 3.13 -3.32 -19.08
C LYS A 242 3.97 -4.39 -19.78
N ARG A 243 5.20 -4.07 -20.23
CA ARG A 243 6.11 -5.03 -20.84
C ARG A 243 6.50 -6.20 -19.93
N VAL A 244 6.68 -5.93 -18.62
CA VAL A 244 6.99 -6.97 -17.65
C VAL A 244 5.74 -7.78 -17.32
N MET A 245 4.56 -7.14 -17.21
CA MET A 245 3.28 -7.79 -16.97
C MET A 245 2.94 -8.80 -18.08
N GLU A 246 3.02 -8.39 -19.36
CA GLU A 246 2.73 -9.25 -20.51
C GLU A 246 3.64 -10.49 -20.57
N ARG A 247 4.88 -10.36 -20.08
CA ARG A 247 5.86 -11.47 -20.07
C ARG A 247 5.66 -12.43 -18.89
N LYS A 248 5.40 -11.93 -17.69
CA LYS A 248 5.43 -12.70 -16.44
C LYS A 248 4.20 -12.48 -15.57
N GLY A 249 3.88 -11.23 -15.26
CA GLY A 249 2.97 -10.88 -14.16
C GLY A 249 1.56 -11.46 -14.33
N GLU A 250 0.97 -11.36 -15.52
CA GLU A 250 -0.39 -11.87 -15.77
C GLU A 250 -0.49 -13.39 -15.88
N HIS A 251 0.63 -14.10 -15.92
CA HIS A 251 0.69 -15.55 -16.08
C HIS A 251 1.09 -16.28 -14.80
N PHE A 252 1.65 -15.57 -13.82
CA PHE A 252 2.12 -16.17 -12.60
C PHE A 252 1.00 -16.25 -11.55
N VAL A 253 0.86 -17.43 -10.93
CA VAL A 253 0.00 -17.65 -9.77
C VAL A 253 0.85 -18.32 -8.71
N SER A 254 1.00 -17.65 -7.57
CA SER A 254 1.77 -18.15 -6.44
C SER A 254 1.02 -19.28 -5.71
N SER A 255 1.76 -20.13 -5.00
CA SER A 255 1.20 -21.04 -4.00
C SER A 255 1.25 -20.45 -2.58
N ASP A 256 1.91 -19.32 -2.40
CA ASP A 256 1.97 -18.62 -1.13
C ASP A 256 0.68 -17.84 -0.87
N PRO A 257 0.00 -18.02 0.29
CA PRO A 257 -1.27 -17.34 0.56
C PRO A 257 -1.18 -15.81 0.62
N LEU A 258 -0.03 -15.25 1.04
CA LEU A 258 0.18 -13.80 1.06
C LEU A 258 0.25 -13.25 -0.37
N ASP A 259 1.08 -13.87 -1.21
CA ASP A 259 1.19 -13.49 -2.63
C ASP A 259 -0.17 -13.60 -3.35
N LEU A 260 -0.93 -14.68 -3.10
CA LEU A 260 -2.27 -14.86 -3.66
C LEU A 260 -3.23 -13.76 -3.22
N GLY A 261 -3.27 -13.47 -1.92
CA GLY A 261 -4.12 -12.43 -1.37
C GLY A 261 -3.78 -11.06 -1.93
N MET A 262 -2.49 -10.74 -2.03
CA MET A 262 -2.03 -9.46 -2.60
C MET A 262 -2.28 -9.39 -4.11
N THR A 263 -2.10 -10.48 -4.85
CA THR A 263 -2.44 -10.52 -6.28
C THR A 263 -3.92 -10.24 -6.51
N LEU A 264 -4.81 -10.86 -5.73
CA LEU A 264 -6.25 -10.61 -5.79
C LEU A 264 -6.57 -9.16 -5.42
N TRP A 265 -5.98 -8.66 -4.32
CA TRP A 265 -6.19 -7.29 -3.86
C TRP A 265 -5.76 -6.26 -4.92
N THR A 266 -4.68 -6.52 -5.65
CA THR A 266 -4.20 -5.63 -6.69
C THR A 266 -5.00 -5.78 -7.99
N ALA A 267 -5.22 -7.03 -8.45
CA ALA A 267 -5.88 -7.29 -9.73
C ALA A 267 -7.37 -6.88 -9.75
N HIS A 268 -8.07 -6.88 -8.60
CA HIS A 268 -9.51 -6.59 -8.56
C HIS A 268 -9.86 -5.19 -9.09
N TRP A 269 -8.95 -4.21 -9.00
CA TRP A 269 -9.17 -2.86 -9.50
C TRP A 269 -9.49 -2.79 -10.99
N PHE A 270 -9.08 -3.80 -11.75
CA PHE A 270 -9.32 -3.88 -13.19
C PHE A 270 -10.06 -5.15 -13.62
N SER A 271 -10.44 -6.05 -12.69
CA SER A 271 -11.03 -7.34 -13.00
C SER A 271 -12.36 -7.27 -13.75
N GLU A 272 -13.14 -6.21 -13.56
CA GLU A 272 -14.40 -6.00 -14.28
C GLU A 272 -14.21 -5.39 -15.69
N LYS A 273 -13.05 -4.81 -15.97
CA LYS A 273 -12.80 -4.02 -17.17
C LYS A 273 -11.78 -4.62 -18.11
N GLU A 274 -10.86 -5.42 -17.59
CA GLU A 274 -9.70 -5.92 -18.34
C GLU A 274 -9.54 -7.43 -18.22
N GLY A 275 -9.55 -8.12 -19.36
CA GLY A 275 -9.54 -9.58 -19.43
C GLY A 275 -8.30 -10.24 -18.78
N TRP A 276 -7.14 -9.59 -18.74
CA TRP A 276 -5.98 -10.11 -18.02
C TRP A 276 -6.22 -10.19 -16.51
N ALA A 277 -6.83 -9.15 -15.94
CA ALA A 277 -7.10 -9.07 -14.50
C ALA A 277 -8.22 -10.06 -14.10
N THR A 278 -9.26 -10.20 -14.92
CA THR A 278 -10.31 -11.20 -14.72
C THR A 278 -9.73 -12.62 -14.70
N ARG A 279 -8.90 -12.96 -15.69
CA ARG A 279 -8.27 -14.30 -15.77
C ARG A 279 -7.32 -14.55 -14.59
N LEU A 280 -6.50 -13.57 -14.24
CA LEU A 280 -5.56 -13.70 -13.13
C LEU A 280 -6.28 -13.89 -11.80
N ALA A 281 -7.30 -13.07 -11.52
CA ALA A 281 -8.12 -13.19 -10.32
C ALA A 281 -8.81 -14.57 -10.24
N GLY A 282 -9.40 -15.05 -11.35
CA GLY A 282 -10.01 -16.38 -11.42
C GLY A 282 -9.03 -17.50 -11.06
N ARG A 283 -7.82 -17.48 -11.64
CA ARG A 283 -6.78 -18.48 -11.36
C ARG A 283 -6.27 -18.42 -9.91
N CYS A 284 -6.14 -17.22 -9.33
CA CYS A 284 -5.79 -17.07 -7.92
C CYS A 284 -6.90 -17.64 -7.01
N PHE A 285 -8.15 -17.44 -7.37
CA PHE A 285 -9.30 -18.00 -6.65
C PHE A 285 -9.30 -19.53 -6.69
N GLU A 286 -9.07 -20.12 -7.84
CA GLU A 286 -8.92 -21.57 -8.01
C GLU A 286 -7.78 -22.12 -7.14
N GLN A 287 -6.65 -21.44 -7.11
CA GLN A 287 -5.51 -21.84 -6.28
C GLN A 287 -5.80 -21.78 -4.78
N ILE A 288 -6.51 -20.73 -4.30
CA ILE A 288 -6.94 -20.63 -2.91
C ILE A 288 -7.88 -21.79 -2.56
N CYS A 289 -8.86 -22.10 -3.42
CA CYS A 289 -9.76 -23.23 -3.20
C CYS A 289 -8.99 -24.57 -3.09
N MET A 290 -7.98 -24.79 -3.92
CA MET A 290 -7.14 -25.98 -3.82
C MET A 290 -6.37 -26.06 -2.50
N ILE A 291 -5.80 -24.95 -2.03
CA ILE A 291 -5.10 -24.89 -0.73
C ILE A 291 -6.08 -25.17 0.42
N CYS A 292 -7.27 -24.57 0.41
CA CYS A 292 -8.28 -24.77 1.45
C CYS A 292 -8.77 -26.23 1.50
N VAL A 293 -8.98 -26.88 0.36
CA VAL A 293 -9.37 -28.30 0.30
C VAL A 293 -8.25 -29.18 0.85
N ALA A 294 -7.00 -28.93 0.50
CA ALA A 294 -5.85 -29.67 1.02
C ALA A 294 -5.73 -29.53 2.54
N CYS A 295 -5.95 -28.33 3.11
CA CYS A 295 -5.93 -28.08 4.54
C CYS A 295 -7.12 -28.73 5.29
N SER A 296 -8.25 -29.00 4.60
CA SER A 296 -9.43 -29.64 5.21
C SER A 296 -9.32 -31.17 5.25
N LEU A 297 -8.30 -31.74 4.63
CA LEU A 297 -8.03 -33.19 4.55
C LEU A 297 -6.93 -33.65 5.56
N ILE A 298 -6.36 -32.72 6.31
CA ILE A 298 -5.39 -32.95 7.40
C ILE A 298 -6.07 -32.73 8.74
#